data_4bc8f32cef9cbf325e6716500bdd1383
#
_entry.id   4bc8f32cef9cbf325e6716500bdd1383
#
_cell.length_a   1.000
_cell.length_b   1.000
_cell.length_c   1.000
_cell.angle_alpha   90.00
_cell.angle_beta   90.00
_cell.angle_gamma   90.00
#
_symmetry.space_group_name_H-M   'P 1'
#
loop_
_entity.id
_entity.type
_entity.pdbx_description
1 polymer ?
#
loop_
_entity_poly.entity_id
_entity_poly.type
_entity_poly.pdbx_seq_one_letter_code
_entity_poly.pdbx_strand_id
1 'polypeptide(L)'
;MFRTGYVLLLPKVKFVLTCCRNWELLAPWTGAQIKIPVKFLVGDLDITYHIPGIREYIQNGGFKKDVPGLQEVIVMEGVAHFINQEKADEVSSHIYDFIKQF
;
A
#
# COMPACT_ATOMS: atom_id res chain seq x y z
N MET A 1 19.19 -7.17 -15.53
CA MET A 1 20.21 -6.13 -15.39
C MET A 1 20.85 -6.07 -14.00
N PHE A 2 20.11 -6.10 -12.93
CA PHE A 2 20.65 -6.13 -11.56
C PHE A 2 20.99 -7.52 -11.03
N ARG A 3 20.95 -8.54 -11.87
CA ARG A 3 20.74 -9.90 -11.44
C ARG A 3 21.92 -10.63 -10.86
N THR A 4 23.02 -10.63 -11.52
CA THR A 4 23.94 -11.72 -11.29
C THR A 4 25.24 -11.31 -10.60
N GLY A 5 25.73 -10.18 -10.88
CA GLY A 5 27.04 -9.77 -10.36
C GLY A 5 27.06 -9.43 -8.87
N TYR A 6 25.91 -9.09 -8.31
CA TYR A 6 25.86 -8.51 -6.95
C TYR A 6 25.37 -9.48 -5.88
N VAL A 7 24.68 -10.53 -6.25
CA VAL A 7 24.15 -11.51 -5.29
C VAL A 7 25.24 -12.19 -4.47
N LEU A 8 26.39 -12.33 -5.06
CA LEU A 8 27.53 -13.00 -4.44
C LEU A 8 28.33 -12.12 -3.48
N LEU A 9 28.10 -10.81 -3.50
CA LEU A 9 28.99 -9.89 -2.81
C LEU A 9 28.50 -9.44 -1.43
N LEU A 10 27.20 -9.17 -1.24
CA LEU A 10 26.70 -8.64 0.02
C LEU A 10 25.23 -9.04 0.29
N PRO A 11 24.88 -9.33 1.56
CA PRO A 11 23.49 -9.62 1.94
C PRO A 11 22.50 -8.51 1.59
N LYS A 12 22.92 -7.26 1.69
CA LYS A 12 22.09 -6.10 1.34
C LYS A 12 21.73 -6.05 -0.15
N VAL A 13 22.66 -6.41 -0.99
CA VAL A 13 22.46 -6.47 -2.43
C VAL A 13 21.49 -7.59 -2.80
N LYS A 14 21.54 -8.72 -2.08
CA LYS A 14 20.57 -9.80 -2.24
C LYS A 14 19.15 -9.34 -1.97
N PHE A 15 18.93 -8.51 -0.95
CA PHE A 15 17.61 -7.94 -0.65
C PHE A 15 17.11 -7.05 -1.79
N VAL A 16 17.94 -6.15 -2.30
CA VAL A 16 17.58 -5.30 -3.44
C VAL A 16 17.24 -6.12 -4.68
N LEU A 17 18.02 -7.16 -4.95
CA LEU A 17 17.76 -8.06 -6.08
C LEU A 17 16.47 -8.85 -5.90
N THR A 18 16.12 -9.24 -4.68
CA THR A 18 14.84 -9.89 -4.39
C THR A 18 13.67 -8.95 -4.68
N CYS A 19 13.76 -7.69 -4.30
CA CYS A 19 12.75 -6.70 -4.65
C CYS A 19 12.61 -6.50 -6.17
N CYS A 20 13.73 -6.42 -6.89
CA CYS A 20 13.73 -6.34 -8.35
C CYS A 20 13.15 -7.59 -9.00
N ARG A 21 13.43 -8.76 -8.44
CA ARG A 21 12.85 -10.02 -8.91
C ARG A 21 11.35 -10.08 -8.69
N ASN A 22 10.86 -9.59 -7.56
CA ASN A 22 9.43 -9.46 -7.33
C ASN A 22 8.76 -8.57 -8.39
N TRP A 23 9.40 -7.48 -8.76
CA TRP A 23 8.94 -6.64 -9.85
C TRP A 23 8.86 -7.41 -11.19
N GLU A 24 9.88 -8.19 -11.52
CA GLU A 24 9.89 -9.04 -12.72
C GLU A 24 8.77 -10.08 -12.68
N LEU A 25 8.54 -10.72 -11.54
CA LEU A 25 7.47 -11.72 -11.35
C LEU A 25 6.07 -11.10 -11.48
N LEU A 26 5.92 -9.84 -11.09
CA LEU A 26 4.65 -9.12 -11.17
C LEU A 26 4.45 -8.42 -12.53
N ALA A 27 5.45 -8.39 -13.38
CA ALA A 27 5.37 -7.71 -14.68
C ALA A 27 4.19 -8.13 -15.56
N PRO A 28 3.77 -9.43 -15.62
CA PRO A 28 2.58 -9.83 -16.36
C PRO A 28 1.28 -9.20 -15.87
N TRP A 29 1.25 -8.71 -14.63
CA TRP A 29 0.11 -8.05 -14.01
C TRP A 29 0.13 -6.53 -14.13
N THR A 30 1.11 -5.99 -14.87
CA THR A 30 1.22 -4.55 -15.10
C THR A 30 -0.05 -4.03 -15.78
N GLY A 31 -0.66 -2.99 -15.20
CA GLY A 31 -1.91 -2.44 -15.68
C GLY A 31 -3.16 -3.20 -15.24
N ALA A 32 -3.03 -4.30 -14.48
CA ALA A 32 -4.17 -4.97 -13.88
C ALA A 32 -4.88 -4.05 -12.90
N GLN A 33 -6.21 -4.13 -12.88
CA GLN A 33 -7.06 -3.32 -12.02
C GLN A 33 -7.75 -4.18 -10.96
N ILE A 34 -7.87 -3.64 -9.75
CA ILE A 34 -8.68 -4.21 -8.69
C ILE A 34 -10.11 -3.68 -8.85
N LYS A 35 -11.00 -4.50 -9.37
CA LYS A 35 -12.38 -4.10 -9.75
C LYS A 35 -13.44 -4.39 -8.67
N ILE A 36 -13.01 -4.88 -7.51
CA ILE A 36 -13.91 -5.08 -6.37
C ILE A 36 -13.98 -3.80 -5.52
N PRO A 37 -15.00 -3.65 -4.67
CA PRO A 37 -15.04 -2.54 -3.71
C PRO A 37 -13.84 -2.56 -2.77
N VAL A 38 -13.23 -1.40 -2.58
CA VAL A 38 -12.04 -1.22 -1.73
C VAL A 38 -12.22 -0.01 -0.82
N LYS A 39 -11.80 -0.13 0.43
CA LYS A 39 -11.66 0.96 1.38
C LYS A 39 -10.20 1.03 1.82
N PHE A 40 -9.64 2.22 1.83
CA PHE A 40 -8.24 2.45 2.20
C PHE A 40 -8.14 3.23 3.51
N LEU A 41 -7.35 2.72 4.45
CA LEU A 41 -7.08 3.38 5.73
C LEU A 41 -5.57 3.59 5.88
N VAL A 42 -5.18 4.76 6.34
CA VAL A 42 -3.79 5.10 6.64
C VAL A 42 -3.72 6.02 7.86
N GLY A 43 -2.67 5.89 8.67
CA GLY A 43 -2.37 6.82 9.75
C GLY A 43 -1.66 8.07 9.22
N ASP A 44 -2.03 9.23 9.73
CA ASP A 44 -1.40 10.50 9.33
C ASP A 44 0.06 10.63 9.82
N LEU A 45 0.45 9.86 10.81
CA LEU A 45 1.84 9.77 11.32
C LEU A 45 2.65 8.64 10.68
N ASP A 46 2.07 7.91 9.74
CA ASP A 46 2.80 6.88 9.00
C ASP A 46 3.93 7.51 8.18
N ILE A 47 5.14 6.98 8.35
CA ILE A 47 6.33 7.47 7.62
C ILE A 47 6.09 7.41 6.10
N THR A 48 5.43 6.36 5.62
CA THR A 48 5.12 6.19 4.20
C THR A 48 4.22 7.32 3.69
N TYR A 49 3.26 7.77 4.52
CA TYR A 49 2.37 8.87 4.19
C TYR A 49 3.10 10.22 4.03
N HIS A 50 4.27 10.36 4.67
CA HIS A 50 5.11 11.55 4.61
C HIS A 50 6.19 11.53 3.51
N ILE A 51 6.31 10.45 2.76
CA ILE A 51 7.18 10.43 1.59
C ILE A 51 6.66 11.46 0.58
N PRO A 52 7.55 12.33 0.03
CA PRO A 52 7.13 13.36 -0.91
C PRO A 52 6.27 12.83 -2.05
N GLY A 53 5.11 13.43 -2.27
CA GLY A 53 4.15 13.06 -3.30
C GLY A 53 3.14 11.97 -2.92
N ILE A 54 3.36 11.21 -1.86
CA ILE A 54 2.45 10.12 -1.46
C ILE A 54 1.12 10.67 -0.93
N ARG A 55 1.17 11.68 -0.09
CA ARG A 55 -0.05 12.32 0.44
C ARG A 55 -0.93 12.84 -0.69
N GLU A 56 -0.36 13.58 -1.60
CA GLU A 56 -1.05 14.14 -2.75
C GLU A 56 -1.62 13.03 -3.64
N TYR A 57 -0.85 11.98 -3.88
CA TYR A 57 -1.30 10.82 -4.65
C TYR A 57 -2.53 10.16 -4.02
N ILE A 58 -2.49 9.92 -2.70
CA ILE A 58 -3.58 9.28 -1.96
C ILE A 58 -4.83 10.17 -1.94
N GLN A 59 -4.68 11.46 -1.62
CA GLN A 59 -5.79 12.39 -1.48
C GLN A 59 -6.42 12.79 -2.81
N ASN A 60 -5.65 12.86 -3.88
CA ASN A 60 -6.11 13.30 -5.19
C ASN A 60 -6.58 12.15 -6.10
N GLY A 61 -6.83 10.98 -5.53
CA GLY A 61 -7.43 9.87 -6.26
C GLY A 61 -6.44 9.10 -7.14
N GLY A 62 -5.14 9.11 -6.82
CA GLY A 62 -4.11 8.39 -7.55
C GLY A 62 -4.36 6.88 -7.64
N PHE A 63 -5.04 6.29 -6.66
CA PHE A 63 -5.40 4.87 -6.68
C PHE A 63 -6.45 4.50 -7.72
N LYS A 64 -7.28 5.44 -8.18
CA LYS A 64 -8.42 5.12 -9.06
C LYS A 64 -8.02 4.49 -10.37
N LYS A 65 -6.82 4.78 -10.83
CA LYS A 65 -6.27 4.18 -12.03
C LYS A 65 -6.16 2.65 -11.92
N ASP A 66 -5.69 2.17 -10.77
CA ASP A 66 -5.44 0.76 -10.52
C ASP A 66 -6.55 0.11 -9.69
N VAL A 67 -7.32 0.92 -8.97
CA VAL A 67 -8.40 0.50 -8.07
C VAL A 67 -9.66 1.32 -8.37
N PRO A 68 -10.35 1.05 -9.51
CA PRO A 68 -11.57 1.80 -9.85
C PRO A 68 -12.70 1.60 -8.83
N GLY A 69 -12.67 0.51 -8.07
CA GLY A 69 -13.62 0.23 -6.99
C GLY A 69 -13.32 0.89 -5.65
N LEU A 70 -12.36 1.79 -5.59
CA LEU A 70 -12.05 2.53 -4.36
C LEU A 70 -13.22 3.44 -3.98
N GLN A 71 -13.87 3.12 -2.85
CA GLN A 71 -15.02 3.85 -2.33
C GLN A 71 -14.62 5.00 -1.43
N GLU A 72 -13.64 4.77 -0.57
CA GLU A 72 -13.28 5.70 0.49
C GLU A 72 -11.80 5.62 0.85
N VAL A 73 -11.23 6.77 1.15
CA VAL A 73 -9.89 6.92 1.73
C VAL A 73 -10.04 7.57 3.09
N ILE A 74 -9.59 6.90 4.14
CA ILE A 74 -9.62 7.41 5.51
C ILE A 74 -8.19 7.65 5.99
N VAL A 75 -7.93 8.87 6.43
CA VAL A 75 -6.70 9.25 7.10
C VAL A 75 -6.99 9.36 8.59
N MET A 76 -6.41 8.46 9.38
CA MET A 76 -6.62 8.39 10.83
C MET A 76 -5.67 9.34 11.53
N GLU A 77 -6.21 10.32 12.24
CA GLU A 77 -5.44 11.34 12.94
C GLU A 77 -4.71 10.76 14.16
N GLY A 78 -3.44 11.13 14.33
CA GLY A 78 -2.61 10.73 15.46
C GLY A 78 -2.19 9.27 15.46
N VAL A 79 -2.26 8.59 14.33
CA VAL A 79 -1.99 7.15 14.19
C VAL A 79 -0.82 6.91 13.25
N ALA A 80 0.09 6.03 13.65
CA ALA A 80 1.26 5.65 12.83
C ALA A 80 0.97 4.43 11.94
N HIS A 81 2.00 3.70 11.57
CA HIS A 81 1.94 2.62 10.58
C HIS A 81 1.06 1.44 11.02
N PHE A 82 1.13 1.04 12.27
CA PHE A 82 0.40 -0.12 12.80
C PHE A 82 -0.98 0.27 13.31
N ILE A 83 -1.82 0.78 12.44
CA ILE A 83 -3.18 1.27 12.77
C ILE A 83 -4.04 0.24 13.50
N ASN A 84 -3.92 -1.02 13.13
CA ASN A 84 -4.63 -2.13 13.74
C ASN A 84 -4.22 -2.43 15.18
N GLN A 85 -3.06 -1.99 15.61
CA GLN A 85 -2.59 -2.09 16.99
C GLN A 85 -2.89 -0.82 17.78
N GLU A 86 -2.70 0.34 17.19
CA GLU A 86 -2.86 1.63 17.85
C GLU A 86 -4.33 2.03 18.03
N LYS A 87 -5.18 1.66 17.08
CA LYS A 87 -6.61 2.01 17.05
C LYS A 87 -7.47 0.82 16.64
N ALA A 88 -7.29 -0.30 17.31
CA ALA A 88 -7.94 -1.57 16.99
C ALA A 88 -9.47 -1.44 16.88
N ASP A 89 -10.11 -0.76 17.83
CA ASP A 89 -11.57 -0.60 17.85
C ASP A 89 -12.07 0.25 16.68
N GLU A 90 -11.36 1.33 16.37
CA GLU A 90 -11.70 2.22 15.27
C GLU A 90 -11.53 1.52 13.91
N VAL A 91 -10.42 0.79 13.75
CA VAL A 91 -10.18 -0.02 12.54
C VAL A 91 -11.25 -1.10 12.40
N SER A 92 -11.60 -1.78 13.49
CA SER A 92 -12.65 -2.80 13.50
C SER A 92 -14.01 -2.22 13.10
N SER A 93 -14.34 -1.02 13.57
CA SER A 93 -15.57 -0.32 13.19
C SER A 93 -15.58 0.00 11.69
N HIS A 94 -14.48 0.48 11.14
CA HIS A 94 -14.37 0.74 9.70
C HIS A 94 -14.51 -0.54 8.87
N ILE A 95 -13.93 -1.65 9.32
CA ILE A 95 -14.06 -2.95 8.67
C ILE A 95 -15.52 -3.42 8.70
N TYR A 96 -16.16 -3.37 9.87
CA TYR A 96 -17.55 -3.76 10.03
C TYR A 96 -18.49 -2.95 9.13
N ASP A 97 -18.35 -1.63 9.16
CA ASP A 97 -19.15 -0.72 8.34
C ASP A 97 -18.95 -0.95 6.84
N PHE A 98 -17.78 -1.37 6.45
CA PHE A 98 -17.51 -1.73 5.06
C PHE A 98 -18.14 -3.06 4.66
N ILE A 99 -17.96 -4.09 5.48
CA ILE A 99 -18.44 -5.44 5.18
C ILE A 99 -19.98 -5.51 5.16
N LYS A 100 -20.66 -4.81 6.07
CA LYS A 100 -22.12 -4.85 6.16
C LYS A 100 -22.85 -4.30 4.93
N GLN A 101 -22.16 -3.63 4.01
CA GLN A 101 -22.71 -3.16 2.75
C GLN A 101 -22.99 -4.29 1.76
N PHE A 102 -22.38 -5.44 1.98
CA PHE A 102 -22.44 -6.60 1.11
C PHE A 102 -23.18 -7.74 1.75
#